data_2c61ccaf46a8b5b3fd44c4000250164a
#
_entry.id   2c61ccaf46a8b5b3fd44c4000250164a
#
_cell.length_a   1.000
_cell.length_b   1.000
_cell.length_c   1.000
_cell.angle_alpha   90.00
_cell.angle_beta   90.00
_cell.angle_gamma   90.00
#
_symmetry.space_group_name_H-M   'P 1'
#
loop_
_entity.id
_entity.type
_entity.pdbx_description
1 polymer ?
#
loop_
_entity_poly.entity_id
_entity_poly.type
_entity_poly.pdbx_seq_one_letter_code
_entity_poly.pdbx_strand_id
1 'polypeptide(L)'
;MYLNYNAYRLPILISLSDRGGEAPADDVLGDVYSAVRPGLTYNDVSHITSGEIAWRNRARWVKHNMLLSGDLEQGSKIGLWKISAQGRKNLKKWLGV
;
A
#
# COMPACT_ATOMS: atom_id res chain seq x y z
N MET A 1 10.49 -14.15 -6.82
CA MET A 1 9.13 -14.07 -7.36
C MET A 1 8.71 -12.61 -7.54
N TYR A 2 8.11 -12.29 -8.65
CA TYR A 2 7.62 -10.93 -8.92
C TYR A 2 6.30 -10.69 -8.20
N LEU A 3 6.25 -9.62 -7.39
CA LEU A 3 5.03 -9.22 -6.72
C LEU A 3 4.28 -8.19 -7.58
N ASN A 4 3.05 -8.51 -7.96
CA ASN A 4 2.23 -7.65 -8.79
C ASN A 4 1.48 -6.58 -7.98
N TYR A 5 0.72 -5.75 -8.67
CA TYR A 5 -0.10 -4.69 -8.08
C TYR A 5 -0.96 -5.18 -6.91
N ASN A 6 -1.65 -6.31 -7.08
CA ASN A 6 -2.57 -6.81 -6.06
C ASN A 6 -1.87 -7.27 -4.79
N ALA A 7 -0.61 -7.68 -4.89
CA ALA A 7 0.17 -8.09 -3.72
C ALA A 7 0.42 -6.92 -2.75
N TYR A 8 0.44 -5.69 -3.25
CA TYR A 8 0.62 -4.48 -2.42
C TYR A 8 -0.72 -3.87 -2.02
N ARG A 9 -1.73 -3.98 -2.86
CA ARG A 9 -3.03 -3.34 -2.66
C ARG A 9 -3.71 -3.81 -1.37
N LEU A 10 -3.82 -5.12 -1.17
CA LEU A 10 -4.48 -5.66 0.01
C LEU A 10 -3.76 -5.28 1.31
N PRO A 11 -2.43 -5.40 1.42
CA PRO A 11 -1.73 -4.93 2.61
C PRO A 11 -1.92 -3.45 2.91
N ILE A 12 -1.98 -2.59 1.89
CA ILE A 12 -2.24 -1.16 2.09
C ILE A 12 -3.64 -0.97 2.70
N LEU A 13 -4.65 -1.63 2.17
CA LEU A 13 -6.02 -1.53 2.68
C LEU A 13 -6.13 -2.04 4.11
N ILE A 14 -5.51 -3.17 4.41
CA ILE A 14 -5.50 -3.75 5.75
C ILE A 14 -4.83 -2.80 6.74
N SER A 15 -3.65 -2.29 6.39
CA SER A 15 -2.90 -1.37 7.24
C SER A 15 -3.74 -0.14 7.60
N LEU A 16 -4.34 0.49 6.60
CA LEU A 16 -5.15 1.69 6.82
C LEU A 16 -6.40 1.38 7.64
N SER A 17 -7.07 0.27 7.37
CA SER A 17 -8.25 -0.15 8.12
C SER A 17 -7.89 -0.37 9.59
N ASP A 18 -6.80 -1.09 9.87
CA ASP A 18 -6.35 -1.39 11.22
C ASP A 18 -5.93 -0.14 11.99
N ARG A 19 -5.48 0.89 11.28
CA ARG A 19 -5.04 2.16 11.89
C ARG A 19 -6.13 3.22 11.95
N GLY A 20 -7.39 2.82 11.78
CA GLY A 20 -8.52 3.73 11.90
C GLY A 20 -8.90 4.47 10.61
N GLY A 21 -8.29 4.12 9.50
CA GLY A 21 -8.65 4.64 8.18
C GLY A 21 -7.65 5.62 7.57
N GLU A 22 -6.77 6.20 8.37
CA GLU A 22 -5.77 7.16 7.91
C GLU A 22 -4.50 7.00 8.73
N ALA A 23 -3.34 7.07 8.07
CA ALA A 23 -2.06 6.90 8.75
C ALA A 23 -0.91 7.50 7.93
N PRO A 24 0.21 7.84 8.60
CA PRO A 24 1.41 8.30 7.89
C PRO A 24 1.92 7.26 6.90
N ALA A 25 2.41 7.73 5.76
CA ALA A 25 2.92 6.85 4.70
C ALA A 25 3.96 5.86 5.22
N ASP A 26 4.89 6.29 6.06
CA ASP A 26 5.95 5.41 6.57
C ASP A 26 5.39 4.26 7.43
N ASP A 27 4.34 4.52 8.21
CA ASP A 27 3.71 3.48 9.02
C ASP A 27 3.02 2.44 8.12
N VAL A 28 2.31 2.91 7.10
CA VAL A 28 1.67 2.02 6.12
C VAL A 28 2.72 1.21 5.36
N LEU A 29 3.80 1.85 4.91
CA LEU A 29 4.88 1.16 4.20
C LEU A 29 5.57 0.11 5.08
N GLY A 30 5.72 0.37 6.37
CA GLY A 30 6.23 -0.62 7.31
C GLY A 30 5.35 -1.85 7.40
N ASP A 31 4.03 -1.65 7.49
CA ASP A 31 3.06 -2.75 7.52
C ASP A 31 3.08 -3.52 6.19
N VAL A 32 3.14 -2.80 5.07
CA VAL A 32 3.22 -3.42 3.75
C VAL A 32 4.49 -4.26 3.61
N TYR A 33 5.63 -3.74 4.07
CA TYR A 33 6.88 -4.48 4.03
C TYR A 33 6.76 -5.81 4.78
N SER A 34 6.19 -5.80 5.98
CA SER A 34 6.00 -7.01 6.76
C SER A 34 5.15 -8.05 6.02
N ALA A 35 4.14 -7.58 5.27
CA ALA A 35 3.25 -8.45 4.53
C ALA A 35 3.88 -9.01 3.26
N VAL A 36 4.67 -8.21 2.53
CA VAL A 36 5.21 -8.62 1.22
C VAL A 36 6.61 -9.22 1.31
N ARG A 37 7.29 -9.04 2.42
CA ARG A 37 8.68 -9.45 2.62
C ARG A 37 9.00 -10.86 2.12
N PRO A 38 8.18 -11.89 2.40
CA PRO A 38 8.51 -13.24 1.94
C PRO A 38 8.61 -13.41 0.43
N GLY A 39 7.96 -12.51 -0.33
CA GLY A 39 7.97 -12.54 -1.80
C GLY A 39 8.99 -11.59 -2.44
N LEU A 40 9.75 -10.83 -1.65
CA LEU A 40 10.71 -9.88 -2.20
C LEU A 40 11.99 -10.58 -2.65
N THR A 41 12.52 -10.12 -3.78
CA THR A 41 13.81 -10.58 -4.32
C THR A 41 14.91 -9.58 -3.98
N TYR A 42 16.16 -9.94 -4.29
CA TYR A 42 17.29 -9.03 -4.14
C TYR A 42 17.06 -7.71 -4.87
N ASN A 43 16.53 -7.77 -6.11
CA ASN A 43 16.27 -6.56 -6.89
C ASN A 43 15.22 -5.67 -6.24
N ASP A 44 14.25 -6.27 -5.55
CA ASP A 44 13.16 -5.51 -4.89
C ASP A 44 13.68 -4.69 -3.71
N VAL A 45 14.74 -5.13 -3.05
CA VAL A 45 15.32 -4.42 -1.90
C VAL A 45 16.49 -3.53 -2.31
N SER A 46 16.88 -3.53 -3.59
CA SER A 46 17.95 -2.68 -4.12
C SER A 46 17.42 -1.30 -4.42
N HIS A 47 18.33 -0.32 -4.40
CA HIS A 47 17.99 1.06 -4.75
C HIS A 47 17.88 1.23 -6.26
N ILE A 48 16.85 1.96 -6.70
CA ILE A 48 16.67 2.34 -8.10
C ILE A 48 17.41 3.65 -8.38
N THR A 49 17.38 4.10 -9.64
CA THR A 49 18.10 5.30 -10.09
C THR A 49 17.79 6.55 -9.27
N SER A 50 16.55 6.69 -8.76
CA SER A 50 16.16 7.81 -7.91
C SER A 50 16.70 7.72 -6.48
N GLY A 51 17.35 6.61 -6.11
CA GLY A 51 17.84 6.38 -4.76
C GLY A 51 16.83 5.70 -3.83
N GLU A 52 15.59 5.53 -4.27
CA GLU A 52 14.57 4.85 -3.47
C GLU A 52 14.69 3.33 -3.62
N ILE A 53 14.33 2.59 -2.56
CA ILE A 53 14.29 1.13 -2.60
C ILE A 53 13.16 0.68 -3.54
N ALA A 54 13.44 -0.28 -4.42
CA ALA A 54 12.53 -0.65 -5.50
C ALA A 54 11.12 -1.04 -5.03
N TRP A 55 10.99 -1.85 -3.97
CA TRP A 55 9.67 -2.25 -3.48
C TRP A 55 8.88 -1.07 -2.93
N ARG A 56 9.55 -0.10 -2.28
CA ARG A 56 8.88 1.10 -1.77
C ARG A 56 8.36 1.96 -2.90
N ASN A 57 9.16 2.12 -3.95
CA ASN A 57 8.75 2.85 -5.14
C ASN A 57 7.51 2.19 -5.76
N ARG A 58 7.53 0.87 -5.88
CA ARG A 58 6.38 0.12 -6.42
C ARG A 58 5.14 0.29 -5.55
N ALA A 59 5.29 0.22 -4.22
CA ALA A 59 4.18 0.42 -3.30
C ALA A 59 3.58 1.83 -3.43
N ARG A 60 4.40 2.86 -3.65
CA ARG A 60 3.92 4.22 -3.87
C ARG A 60 3.14 4.35 -5.17
N TRP A 61 3.58 3.66 -6.22
CA TRP A 61 2.84 3.63 -7.49
C TRP A 61 1.51 2.90 -7.34
N VAL A 62 1.47 1.81 -6.59
CA VAL A 62 0.22 1.12 -6.28
C VAL A 62 -0.72 2.04 -5.52
N LYS A 63 -0.22 2.76 -4.51
CA LYS A 63 -1.00 3.75 -3.76
C LYS A 63 -1.58 4.82 -4.69
N HIS A 64 -0.77 5.34 -5.61
CA HIS A 64 -1.23 6.33 -6.58
C HIS A 64 -2.37 5.78 -7.44
N ASN A 65 -2.22 4.56 -7.94
CA ASN A 65 -3.27 3.91 -8.72
C ASN A 65 -4.54 3.67 -7.90
N MET A 66 -4.39 3.38 -6.61
CA MET A 66 -5.53 3.20 -5.71
C MET A 66 -6.29 4.52 -5.48
N LEU A 67 -5.59 5.66 -5.46
CA LEU A 67 -6.23 6.97 -5.45
C LEU A 67 -7.05 7.18 -6.72
N LEU A 68 -6.46 6.84 -7.88
CA LEU A 68 -7.15 7.00 -9.16
C LEU A 68 -8.37 6.08 -9.28
N SER A 69 -8.28 4.86 -8.76
CA SER A 69 -9.38 3.89 -8.82
C SER A 69 -10.44 4.11 -7.75
N GLY A 70 -10.18 4.96 -6.76
CA GLY A 70 -11.14 5.29 -5.70
C GLY A 70 -11.05 4.44 -4.44
N ASP A 71 -10.10 3.52 -4.32
CA ASP A 71 -9.90 2.73 -3.11
C ASP A 71 -9.29 3.54 -1.96
N LEU A 72 -8.53 4.56 -2.31
CA LEU A 72 -8.00 5.54 -1.37
C LEU A 72 -8.56 6.91 -1.72
N GLU A 73 -8.49 7.82 -0.76
CA GLU A 73 -8.84 9.21 -0.97
C GLU A 73 -7.74 10.12 -0.42
N GLN A 74 -7.86 11.40 -0.70
CA GLN A 74 -6.89 12.40 -0.23
C GLN A 74 -6.87 12.40 1.30
N GLY A 75 -5.68 12.29 1.88
CA GLY A 75 -5.50 12.39 3.31
C GLY A 75 -5.83 13.78 3.85
N SER A 76 -6.14 13.88 5.13
CA SER A 76 -6.45 15.15 5.78
C SER A 76 -5.25 16.08 5.82
N LYS A 77 -4.02 15.55 5.74
CA LYS A 77 -2.76 16.30 5.71
C LYS A 77 -1.80 15.65 4.73
N ILE A 78 -0.81 16.43 4.28
CA ILE A 78 0.28 15.92 3.43
C ILE A 78 1.01 14.79 4.18
N GLY A 79 1.29 13.70 3.47
CA GLY A 79 2.00 12.55 4.04
C GLY A 79 1.10 11.50 4.68
N LEU A 80 -0.20 11.76 4.79
CA LEU A 80 -1.17 10.79 5.28
C LEU A 80 -1.85 10.08 4.11
N TRP A 81 -1.98 8.77 4.22
CA TRP A 81 -2.77 7.95 3.29
C TRP A 81 -4.10 7.63 3.97
N LYS A 82 -5.16 7.61 3.19
CA LYS A 82 -6.52 7.44 3.72
C LYS A 82 -7.31 6.46 2.87
N ILE A 83 -7.94 5.49 3.53
CA ILE A 83 -8.85 4.55 2.86
C ILE A 83 -10.19 5.22 2.61
N SER A 84 -10.77 5.00 1.43
CA SER A 84 -12.11 5.50 1.10
C SER A 84 -13.20 4.53 1.56
N ALA A 85 -14.47 4.97 1.48
CA ALA A 85 -15.61 4.08 1.72
C ALA A 85 -15.60 2.90 0.73
N GLN A 86 -15.26 3.17 -0.54
CA GLN A 86 -15.11 2.13 -1.54
C GLN A 86 -13.98 1.15 -1.18
N GLY A 87 -12.84 1.67 -0.70
CA GLY A 87 -11.72 0.84 -0.27
C GLY A 87 -12.11 -0.09 0.88
N ARG A 88 -12.87 0.40 1.85
CA ARG A 88 -13.38 -0.42 2.95
C ARG A 88 -14.31 -1.51 2.45
N LYS A 89 -15.18 -1.19 1.51
CA LYS A 89 -16.10 -2.13 0.88
C LYS A 89 -15.32 -3.24 0.15
N ASN A 90 -14.35 -2.86 -0.64
CA ASN A 90 -13.51 -3.79 -1.38
C ASN A 90 -12.68 -4.68 -0.44
N LEU A 91 -12.17 -4.12 0.66
CA LEU A 91 -11.44 -4.89 1.65
C LEU A 91 -12.31 -5.99 2.26
N LYS A 92 -13.53 -5.67 2.66
CA LYS A 92 -14.48 -6.66 3.18
C LYS A 92 -14.74 -7.77 2.17
N LYS A 93 -14.95 -7.39 0.92
CA LYS A 93 -15.18 -8.34 -0.17
C LYS A 93 -13.98 -9.29 -0.35
N TRP A 94 -12.76 -8.76 -0.29
CA TRP A 94 -11.54 -9.56 -0.47
C TRP A 94 -11.27 -10.48 0.71
N LEU A 95 -11.65 -10.07 1.92
CA LEU A 95 -11.51 -10.90 3.11
C LEU A 95 -12.65 -11.89 3.30
N GLY A 96 -13.70 -11.80 2.51
CA GLY A 96 -14.84 -12.71 2.58
C GLY A 96 -15.77 -12.45 3.76
N VAL A 97 -15.81 -11.23 4.25
CA VAL A 97 -16.66 -10.86 5.39
C VAL A 97 -17.74 -9.86 4.99
#